data_56af006d5f99cbb3738ad236ef127fad
#
_entry.id   56af006d5f99cbb3738ad236ef127fad
#
_cell.length_a   1.000
_cell.length_b   1.000
_cell.length_c   1.000
_cell.angle_alpha   90.00
_cell.angle_beta   90.00
_cell.angle_gamma   90.00
#
_symmetry.space_group_name_H-M   'P 1'
#
loop_
_entity.id
_entity.type
_entity.pdbx_description
1 polymer ?
#
loop_
_entity_poly.entity_id
_entity_poly.type
_entity_poly.pdbx_seq_one_letter_code
_entity_poly.pdbx_strand_id
1 'polypeptide(L)'
;MTWIKPSAAWMAYRCGWSLLKDKNQAAVLALDLDETAFLELLGDAVVTTHGGEGLPKGAYKDKAVVVQWDPERTLDPTLTEQGGDASAGAPYLRKMTDIRSLQVGLRGRASAMLCDPSFVRRICDVTPHFRAAHSSLAQGDLLAARRVLWPTAEVTERRVDPA
;
A
#
# COMPACT_ATOMS: atom_id res chain seq x y z
N MET A 1 9.24 -0.20 -13.47
CA MET A 1 7.86 -0.51 -13.01
C MET A 1 7.58 0.32 -11.78
N THR A 2 6.49 1.03 -11.77
CA THR A 2 5.97 1.78 -10.61
C THR A 2 4.92 0.92 -9.91
N TRP A 3 4.98 0.85 -8.57
CA TRP A 3 4.04 0.08 -7.78
C TRP A 3 3.14 1.01 -6.98
N ILE A 4 1.84 0.79 -7.03
CA ILE A 4 0.84 1.45 -6.18
C ILE A 4 0.09 0.40 -5.36
N LYS A 5 -0.42 0.79 -4.19
CA LYS A 5 -1.07 -0.11 -3.26
C LYS A 5 -2.13 0.61 -2.43
N PRO A 6 -3.35 0.08 -2.31
CA PRO A 6 -4.41 0.73 -1.54
C PRO A 6 -4.24 0.61 -0.01
N SER A 7 -3.40 -0.32 0.48
CA SER A 7 -3.21 -0.53 1.91
C SER A 7 -2.15 0.39 2.51
N ALA A 8 -2.54 1.28 3.42
CA ALA A 8 -1.62 2.13 4.18
C ALA A 8 -0.75 1.31 5.15
N ALA A 9 -1.30 0.29 5.82
CA ALA A 9 -0.55 -0.56 6.73
C ALA A 9 0.55 -1.35 6.00
N TRP A 10 0.25 -1.89 4.81
CA TRP A 10 1.26 -2.54 4.00
C TRP A 10 2.33 -1.55 3.51
N MET A 11 1.93 -0.33 3.14
CA MET A 11 2.89 0.72 2.76
C MET A 11 3.79 1.10 3.92
N ALA A 12 3.24 1.23 5.15
CA ALA A 12 4.03 1.47 6.35
C ALA A 12 5.08 0.36 6.57
N TYR A 13 4.67 -0.90 6.38
CA TYR A 13 5.58 -2.04 6.42
C TYR A 13 6.67 -1.93 5.35
N ARG A 14 6.30 -1.60 4.11
CA ARG A 14 7.24 -1.57 2.98
C ARG A 14 8.27 -0.45 3.11
N CYS A 15 7.85 0.74 3.51
CA CYS A 15 8.72 1.90 3.68
C CYS A 15 9.35 2.04 5.08
N GLY A 16 9.08 1.09 6.01
CA GLY A 16 9.57 1.18 7.39
C GLY A 16 9.14 2.48 8.06
N TRP A 17 7.85 2.83 7.98
CA TRP A 17 7.26 4.06 8.54
C TRP A 17 7.88 5.36 8.00
N SER A 18 8.58 5.33 6.87
CA SER A 18 9.39 6.44 6.34
C SER A 18 10.48 6.93 7.32
N LEU A 19 11.00 6.03 8.13
CA LEU A 19 12.09 6.29 9.09
C LEU A 19 13.46 5.93 8.51
N LEU A 20 13.62 6.11 7.19
CA LEU A 20 14.88 5.94 6.46
C LEU A 20 15.42 4.50 6.40
N LYS A 21 14.54 3.50 6.49
CA LYS A 21 14.90 2.11 6.17
C LYS A 21 15.51 1.99 4.77
N ASP A 22 14.96 2.74 3.82
CA ASP A 22 15.46 2.89 2.45
C ASP A 22 15.29 4.36 2.03
N LYS A 23 16.36 5.01 1.63
CA LYS A 23 16.35 6.42 1.18
C LYS A 23 15.38 6.67 0.02
N ASN A 24 15.12 5.66 -0.82
CA ASN A 24 14.18 5.73 -1.93
C ASN A 24 12.71 5.62 -1.47
N GLN A 25 12.48 5.35 -0.19
CA GLN A 25 11.16 5.22 0.43
C GLN A 25 10.99 6.23 1.59
N ALA A 26 11.70 7.35 1.50
CA ALA A 26 11.66 8.42 2.51
C ALA A 26 10.33 9.19 2.50
N ALA A 27 9.62 9.18 1.38
CA ALA A 27 8.33 9.84 1.21
C ALA A 27 7.25 8.83 0.79
N VAL A 28 6.03 9.04 1.29
CA VAL A 28 4.83 8.28 0.92
C VAL A 28 3.79 9.26 0.39
N LEU A 29 3.32 9.00 -0.81
CA LEU A 29 2.27 9.80 -1.46
C LEU A 29 0.98 9.00 -1.50
N ALA A 30 -0.12 9.60 -1.07
CA ALA A 30 -1.47 9.10 -1.31
C ALA A 30 -2.00 9.69 -2.62
N LEU A 31 -2.58 8.84 -3.46
CA LEU A 31 -3.16 9.20 -4.74
C LEU A 31 -4.66 8.93 -4.71
N ASP A 32 -5.47 9.96 -4.96
CA ASP A 32 -6.89 9.76 -5.25
C ASP A 32 -7.03 9.51 -6.75
N LEU A 33 -7.44 8.30 -7.11
CA LEU A 33 -7.58 7.88 -8.48
C LEU A 33 -9.03 7.98 -8.95
N ASP A 34 -9.22 8.22 -10.24
CA ASP A 34 -10.53 8.03 -10.88
C ASP A 34 -10.88 6.54 -10.83
N GLU A 35 -12.02 6.20 -10.21
CA GLU A 35 -12.42 4.82 -9.98
C GLU A 35 -12.68 4.06 -11.27
N THR A 36 -13.40 4.68 -12.21
CA THR A 36 -13.73 4.04 -13.49
C THR A 36 -12.46 3.73 -14.27
N ALA A 37 -11.58 4.71 -14.43
CA ALA A 37 -10.33 4.51 -15.14
C ALA A 37 -9.40 3.51 -14.43
N PHE A 38 -9.45 3.43 -13.09
CA PHE A 38 -8.69 2.43 -12.33
C PHE A 38 -9.23 1.02 -12.52
N LEU A 39 -10.55 0.84 -12.56
CA LEU A 39 -11.17 -0.45 -12.85
C LEU A 39 -10.91 -0.92 -14.27
N GLU A 40 -10.96 -0.02 -15.25
CA GLU A 40 -10.57 -0.30 -16.65
C GLU A 40 -9.11 -0.74 -16.73
N LEU A 41 -8.20 -0.03 -16.04
CA LEU A 41 -6.78 -0.39 -15.96
C LEU A 41 -6.58 -1.80 -15.38
N LEU A 42 -7.36 -2.17 -14.35
CA LEU A 42 -7.29 -3.51 -13.75
C LEU A 42 -7.85 -4.60 -14.67
N GLY A 43 -8.79 -4.26 -15.55
CA GLY A 43 -9.33 -5.20 -16.55
C GLY A 43 -8.26 -5.79 -17.49
N ASP A 44 -7.20 -5.03 -17.77
CA ASP A 44 -6.06 -5.44 -18.59
C ASP A 44 -4.91 -6.08 -17.77
N ALA A 45 -5.08 -6.23 -16.47
CA ALA A 45 -4.03 -6.69 -15.59
C ALA A 45 -3.79 -8.20 -15.67
N VAL A 46 -2.53 -8.57 -15.53
CA VAL A 46 -2.13 -9.97 -15.35
C VAL A 46 -1.83 -10.23 -13.89
N VAL A 47 -2.52 -11.20 -13.31
CA VAL A 47 -2.29 -11.62 -11.92
C VAL A 47 -1.03 -12.48 -11.86
N THR A 48 -0.12 -12.09 -10.96
CA THR A 48 1.09 -12.87 -10.64
C THR A 48 1.06 -13.27 -9.17
N THR A 49 1.47 -14.49 -8.87
CA THR A 49 1.53 -14.98 -7.49
C THR A 49 2.97 -15.12 -7.02
N HIS A 50 3.23 -14.70 -5.78
CA HIS A 50 4.46 -15.09 -5.09
C HIS A 50 4.31 -16.55 -4.63
N GLY A 51 5.00 -17.49 -5.30
CA GLY A 51 5.18 -18.85 -4.83
C GLY A 51 4.01 -19.82 -5.06
N GLY A 52 3.10 -19.52 -5.97
CA GLY A 52 1.98 -20.39 -6.32
C GLY A 52 1.74 -20.48 -7.82
N GLU A 53 0.70 -21.15 -8.25
CA GLU A 53 0.28 -21.39 -9.62
C GLU A 53 0.04 -20.10 -10.42
N GLY A 54 1.10 -19.36 -10.67
CA GLY A 54 1.10 -18.14 -11.45
C GLY A 54 1.80 -18.33 -12.79
N LEU A 55 1.71 -17.34 -13.66
CA LEU A 55 2.43 -17.32 -14.92
C LEU A 55 3.92 -17.60 -14.72
N PRO A 56 4.57 -18.32 -15.65
CA PRO A 56 6.01 -18.57 -15.61
C PRO A 56 6.79 -17.28 -15.40
N LYS A 57 7.92 -17.38 -14.68
CA LYS A 57 8.80 -16.22 -14.44
C LYS A 57 9.17 -15.57 -15.79
N GLY A 58 8.76 -14.32 -15.97
CA GLY A 58 9.00 -13.56 -17.20
C GLY A 58 7.80 -13.44 -18.15
N ALA A 59 6.77 -14.25 -18.02
CA ALA A 59 5.56 -14.15 -18.87
C ALA A 59 4.80 -12.82 -18.74
N TYR A 60 5.09 -12.04 -17.68
CA TYR A 60 4.51 -10.72 -17.44
C TYR A 60 5.45 -9.55 -17.77
N LYS A 61 6.63 -9.82 -18.34
CA LYS A 61 7.62 -8.78 -18.63
C LYS A 61 7.10 -7.70 -19.57
N ASP A 62 6.29 -8.11 -20.53
CA ASP A 62 5.73 -7.23 -21.57
C ASP A 62 4.34 -6.69 -21.22
N LYS A 63 3.82 -7.04 -20.04
CA LYS A 63 2.51 -6.56 -19.60
C LYS A 63 2.60 -5.18 -18.98
N ALA A 64 1.70 -4.29 -19.41
CA ALA A 64 1.64 -2.93 -18.91
C ALA A 64 1.18 -2.85 -17.45
N VAL A 65 0.27 -3.77 -17.06
CA VAL A 65 -0.33 -3.84 -15.73
C VAL A 65 -0.17 -5.23 -15.15
N VAL A 66 0.34 -5.30 -13.93
CA VAL A 66 0.57 -6.55 -13.20
C VAL A 66 -0.03 -6.42 -11.82
N VAL A 67 -0.79 -7.41 -11.39
CA VAL A 67 -1.39 -7.47 -10.05
C VAL A 67 -0.71 -8.56 -9.22
N GLN A 68 -0.42 -8.24 -7.97
CA GLN A 68 0.02 -9.19 -6.96
C GLN A 68 -0.88 -9.10 -5.73
N TRP A 69 -1.13 -10.26 -5.10
CA TRP A 69 -1.84 -10.37 -3.85
C TRP A 69 -0.86 -10.70 -2.72
N ASP A 70 -0.50 -9.68 -1.95
CA ASP A 70 0.40 -9.81 -0.80
C ASP A 70 -0.39 -10.08 0.49
N PRO A 71 0.21 -10.71 1.50
CA PRO A 71 -0.39 -10.72 2.84
C PRO A 71 -0.61 -9.31 3.36
N GLU A 72 -1.83 -9.02 3.81
CA GLU A 72 -2.15 -7.73 4.43
C GLU A 72 -1.42 -7.56 5.75
N ARG A 73 -1.33 -6.33 6.23
CA ARG A 73 -0.73 -5.95 7.52
C ARG A 73 -1.79 -5.30 8.42
N THR A 74 -1.70 -5.59 9.72
CA THR A 74 -2.50 -4.91 10.73
C THR A 74 -1.60 -4.26 11.77
N LEU A 75 -2.07 -3.17 12.37
CA LEU A 75 -1.36 -2.51 13.44
C LEU A 75 -1.42 -3.35 14.71
N ASP A 76 -0.27 -3.56 15.33
CA ASP A 76 -0.13 -4.30 16.57
C ASP A 76 0.92 -3.63 17.48
N PRO A 77 0.50 -2.88 18.50
CA PRO A 77 1.41 -2.16 19.39
C PRO A 77 2.26 -3.09 20.26
N THR A 78 1.92 -4.38 20.34
CA THR A 78 2.71 -5.38 21.10
C THR A 78 3.97 -5.84 20.34
N LEU A 79 4.02 -5.63 19.03
CA LEU A 79 5.16 -5.97 18.19
C LEU A 79 6.18 -4.83 18.17
N THR A 80 7.07 -4.83 19.14
CA THR A 80 8.18 -3.88 19.22
C THR A 80 9.28 -4.20 18.21
N GLU A 81 10.31 -3.32 18.13
CA GLU A 81 11.48 -3.52 17.27
C GLU A 81 12.21 -4.87 17.48
N GLN A 82 12.05 -5.44 18.67
CA GLN A 82 12.68 -6.71 19.07
C GLN A 82 11.80 -7.93 18.81
N GLY A 83 10.51 -7.78 18.57
CA GLY A 83 9.53 -8.87 18.46
C GLY A 83 8.68 -8.91 17.19
N GLY A 84 8.86 -7.94 16.30
CA GLY A 84 8.20 -7.92 15.00
C GLY A 84 8.82 -8.94 14.04
N ASP A 85 8.22 -9.09 12.87
CA ASP A 85 8.83 -9.82 11.73
C ASP A 85 10.15 -9.10 11.38
N ALA A 86 11.21 -9.46 12.11
CA ALA A 86 12.53 -8.82 12.09
C ALA A 86 13.17 -8.82 10.69
N SER A 87 12.64 -9.64 9.76
CA SER A 87 13.07 -9.68 8.38
C SER A 87 12.80 -8.39 7.61
N ALA A 88 11.96 -7.50 8.14
CA ALA A 88 11.48 -6.33 7.40
C ALA A 88 11.74 -4.97 8.05
N GLY A 89 12.17 -4.90 9.31
CA GLY A 89 12.49 -3.61 9.97
C GLY A 89 11.31 -2.64 10.03
N ALA A 90 10.11 -3.15 10.26
CA ALA A 90 8.89 -2.36 10.42
C ALA A 90 8.14 -2.84 11.68
N PRO A 91 8.48 -2.29 12.87
CA PRO A 91 7.81 -2.62 14.11
C PRO A 91 6.31 -2.27 14.05
N TYR A 92 5.54 -2.84 14.96
CA TYR A 92 4.11 -2.58 15.14
C TYR A 92 3.20 -3.04 13.99
N LEU A 93 3.69 -3.90 13.08
CA LEU A 93 2.94 -4.39 11.94
C LEU A 93 2.95 -5.92 11.90
N ARG A 94 1.79 -6.52 12.15
CA ARG A 94 1.61 -7.97 12.09
C ARG A 94 1.12 -8.40 10.71
N LYS A 95 1.73 -9.43 10.15
CA LYS A 95 1.29 -10.10 8.93
C LYS A 95 -0.04 -10.81 9.19
N MET A 96 -1.01 -10.61 8.29
CA MET A 96 -2.25 -11.36 8.28
C MET A 96 -2.13 -12.58 7.37
N THR A 97 -2.70 -13.71 7.77
CA THR A 97 -2.61 -14.97 7.01
C THR A 97 -3.81 -15.19 6.10
N ASP A 98 -4.95 -14.65 6.47
CA ASP A 98 -6.29 -14.83 5.90
C ASP A 98 -6.72 -13.68 4.98
N ILE A 99 -6.09 -12.52 5.10
CA ILE A 99 -6.39 -11.34 4.29
C ILE A 99 -5.21 -11.02 3.37
N ARG A 100 -5.54 -10.72 2.11
CA ARG A 100 -4.58 -10.30 1.09
C ARG A 100 -4.84 -8.86 0.69
N SER A 101 -3.79 -8.18 0.33
CA SER A 101 -3.80 -6.81 -0.14
C SER A 101 -3.35 -6.74 -1.60
N LEU A 102 -4.09 -5.97 -2.38
CA LEU A 102 -3.78 -5.73 -3.78
C LEU A 102 -2.51 -4.88 -3.92
N GLN A 103 -1.62 -5.27 -4.83
CA GLN A 103 -0.51 -4.46 -5.29
C GLN A 103 -0.54 -4.40 -6.81
N VAL A 104 -0.48 -3.20 -7.39
CA VAL A 104 -0.56 -2.97 -8.82
C VAL A 104 0.76 -2.40 -9.34
N GLY A 105 1.39 -3.15 -10.24
CA GLY A 105 2.61 -2.75 -10.92
C GLY A 105 2.30 -2.19 -12.31
N LEU A 106 2.75 -0.98 -12.57
CA LEU A 106 2.50 -0.22 -13.80
C LEU A 106 3.79 -0.05 -14.58
N ARG A 107 3.72 -0.20 -15.91
CA ARG A 107 4.84 0.00 -16.84
C ARG A 107 4.46 0.85 -18.03
N GLY A 108 5.46 1.49 -18.63
CA GLY A 108 5.29 2.24 -19.88
C GLY A 108 4.10 3.18 -19.81
N ARG A 109 3.17 3.05 -20.74
CA ARG A 109 1.98 3.90 -20.84
C ARG A 109 1.11 3.86 -19.58
N ALA A 110 0.94 2.70 -18.96
CA ALA A 110 0.18 2.59 -17.71
C ALA A 110 0.85 3.36 -16.56
N SER A 111 2.18 3.35 -16.48
CA SER A 111 2.90 4.17 -15.49
C SER A 111 2.76 5.68 -15.77
N ALA A 112 2.70 6.08 -17.05
CA ALA A 112 2.53 7.49 -17.41
C ALA A 112 1.16 8.04 -17.00
N MET A 113 0.14 7.21 -16.86
CA MET A 113 -1.19 7.62 -16.36
C MET A 113 -1.12 8.22 -14.94
N LEU A 114 -0.11 7.89 -14.15
CA LEU A 114 0.07 8.50 -12.82
C LEU A 114 0.39 10.00 -12.88
N CYS A 115 0.72 10.52 -14.07
CA CYS A 115 0.92 11.97 -14.32
C CYS A 115 -0.30 12.61 -15.02
N ASP A 116 -1.35 11.84 -15.30
CA ASP A 116 -2.55 12.33 -15.98
C ASP A 116 -3.58 12.80 -14.95
N PRO A 117 -4.01 14.09 -14.98
CA PRO A 117 -5.01 14.60 -14.04
C PRO A 117 -6.41 14.03 -14.25
N SER A 118 -6.69 13.39 -15.37
CA SER A 118 -7.92 12.63 -15.57
C SER A 118 -7.92 11.30 -14.82
N PHE A 119 -6.74 10.74 -14.54
CA PHE A 119 -6.56 9.51 -13.78
C PHE A 119 -6.23 9.77 -12.30
N VAL A 120 -5.30 10.70 -12.01
CA VAL A 120 -4.93 11.08 -10.65
C VAL A 120 -5.59 12.40 -10.28
N ARG A 121 -6.64 12.35 -9.48
CA ARG A 121 -7.45 13.51 -9.09
C ARG A 121 -6.78 14.37 -8.01
N ARG A 122 -5.99 13.75 -7.15
CA ARG A 122 -5.27 14.43 -6.08
C ARG A 122 -4.03 13.63 -5.67
N ILE A 123 -2.98 14.35 -5.27
CA ILE A 123 -1.76 13.80 -4.67
C ILE A 123 -1.54 14.48 -3.33
N CYS A 124 -1.37 13.69 -2.27
CA CYS A 124 -1.07 14.20 -0.93
C CYS A 124 0.19 13.56 -0.38
N ASP A 125 1.09 14.37 0.20
CA ASP A 125 2.19 13.84 0.99
C ASP A 125 1.67 13.38 2.35
N VAL A 126 1.64 12.07 2.59
CA VAL A 126 1.19 11.44 3.83
C VAL A 126 2.36 10.94 4.68
N THR A 127 3.59 11.29 4.32
CA THR A 127 4.79 10.93 5.09
C THR A 127 4.70 11.33 6.57
N PRO A 128 4.24 12.56 6.93
CA PRO A 128 4.08 12.95 8.33
C PRO A 128 3.09 12.07 9.09
N HIS A 129 2.03 11.59 8.44
CA HIS A 129 1.02 10.71 9.01
C HIS A 129 1.61 9.34 9.38
N PHE A 130 2.46 8.79 8.52
CA PHE A 130 3.14 7.51 8.78
C PHE A 130 4.05 7.60 10.01
N ARG A 131 4.84 8.68 10.11
CA ARG A 131 5.72 8.93 11.27
C ARG A 131 4.94 9.16 12.56
N ALA A 132 3.84 9.91 12.50
CA ALA A 132 2.98 10.16 13.65
C ALA A 132 2.28 8.86 14.12
N ALA A 133 1.82 8.02 13.19
CA ALA A 133 1.24 6.72 13.53
C ALA A 133 2.25 5.80 14.22
N HIS A 134 3.50 5.75 13.74
CA HIS A 134 4.58 5.04 14.41
C HIS A 134 4.80 5.55 15.84
N SER A 135 4.86 6.87 16.04
CA SER A 135 5.04 7.48 17.38
C SER A 135 3.89 7.13 18.33
N SER A 136 2.65 7.12 17.83
CA SER A 136 1.48 6.71 18.63
C SER A 136 1.57 5.24 19.04
N LEU A 137 2.00 4.35 18.13
CA LEU A 137 2.17 2.92 18.42
C LEU A 137 3.28 2.68 19.43
N ALA A 138 4.38 3.45 19.38
CA ALA A 138 5.44 3.39 20.36
C ALA A 138 4.97 3.77 21.77
N GLN A 139 3.91 4.57 21.87
CA GLN A 139 3.24 4.95 23.11
C GLN A 139 2.09 3.99 23.50
N GLY A 140 1.85 2.95 22.71
CA GLY A 140 0.76 2.00 22.91
C GLY A 140 -0.63 2.51 22.48
N ASP A 141 -0.72 3.68 21.87
CA ASP A 141 -2.00 4.27 21.43
C ASP A 141 -2.36 3.82 20.01
N LEU A 142 -2.98 2.62 19.94
CA LEU A 142 -3.46 2.04 18.69
C LEU A 142 -4.56 2.88 18.03
N LEU A 143 -5.42 3.53 18.83
CA LEU A 143 -6.53 4.30 18.30
C LEU A 143 -6.04 5.59 17.62
N ALA A 144 -5.13 6.32 18.25
CA ALA A 144 -4.49 7.48 17.65
C ALA A 144 -3.73 7.09 16.37
N ALA A 145 -2.98 5.98 16.40
CA ALA A 145 -2.25 5.49 15.23
C ALA A 145 -3.19 5.20 14.05
N ARG A 146 -4.32 4.55 14.29
CA ARG A 146 -5.33 4.28 13.25
C ARG A 146 -5.89 5.56 12.66
N ARG A 147 -6.29 6.51 13.49
CA ARG A 147 -6.86 7.80 13.04
C ARG A 147 -5.89 8.59 12.18
N VAL A 148 -4.60 8.52 12.48
CA VAL A 148 -3.57 9.26 11.75
C VAL A 148 -3.19 8.55 10.45
N LEU A 149 -3.03 7.22 10.48
CA LEU A 149 -2.59 6.44 9.33
C LEU A 149 -3.65 6.41 8.21
N TRP A 150 -4.93 6.44 8.57
CA TRP A 150 -6.06 6.51 7.63
C TRP A 150 -6.85 7.82 7.78
N PRO A 151 -6.26 8.97 7.49
CA PRO A 151 -6.99 10.23 7.53
C PRO A 151 -8.11 10.30 6.48
N THR A 152 -8.06 9.42 5.48
CA THR A 152 -9.06 9.26 4.42
C THR A 152 -10.06 8.13 4.70
N ALA A 153 -9.99 7.45 5.85
CA ALA A 153 -10.90 6.35 6.20
C ALA A 153 -12.38 6.79 6.12
N GLU A 154 -12.68 8.03 6.52
CA GLU A 154 -14.03 8.59 6.34
C GLU A 154 -14.47 8.67 4.88
N VAL A 155 -13.54 8.86 3.95
CA VAL A 155 -13.83 8.88 2.50
C VAL A 155 -14.04 7.46 1.98
N THR A 156 -13.31 6.49 2.50
CA THR A 156 -13.41 5.07 2.10
C THR A 156 -14.69 4.44 2.65
N GLU A 157 -15.06 4.73 3.89
CA GLU A 157 -16.29 4.23 4.50
C GLU A 157 -17.55 4.82 3.84
N ARG A 158 -17.50 6.08 3.36
CA ARG A 158 -18.62 6.69 2.63
C ARG A 158 -18.84 6.12 1.22
N ARG A 159 -17.83 5.43 0.64
CA ARG A 159 -17.93 4.85 -0.71
C ARG A 159 -18.40 3.39 -0.72
N VAL A 160 -18.53 2.76 0.42
CA VAL A 160 -18.93 1.34 0.55
C VAL A 160 -20.39 1.16 0.97
N ASP A 161 -21.18 2.22 1.06
CA ASP A 161 -22.63 2.12 1.18
C ASP A 161 -23.24 1.89 -0.22
N PRO A 162 -23.58 0.64 -0.58
CA PRO A 162 -24.41 0.41 -1.75
C PRO A 162 -25.83 0.89 -1.40
N ALA A 163 -26.31 1.84 -2.14
CA ALA A 163 -27.73 2.21 -2.13
C ALA A 163 -28.59 1.04 -2.60
#